data_2082f26bd6df640fcaddeffdfd52b397
#
_entry.id   2082f26bd6df640fcaddeffdfd52b397
#
_cell.length_a   1.000
_cell.length_b   1.000
_cell.length_c   1.000
_cell.angle_alpha   90.00
_cell.angle_beta   90.00
_cell.angle_gamma   90.00
#
_symmetry.space_group_name_H-M   'P 1'
#
loop_
_entity.id
_entity.type
_entity.pdbx_description
1 polymer ?
#
loop_
_entity_poly.entity_id
_entity_poly.type
_entity_poly.pdbx_seq_one_letter_code
_entity_poly.pdbx_strand_id
1 'polypeptide(L)'
;IVMFRIKILSVTVSIFLSLNALSQALEEKIEKFLLENPEVILKSLQNFEEKKAKEQEVTNEKIINENLDSLTDSSNGLYDGNINSKRIIVKFFDYNCSYCKKAHTDIQKLLKKEDIKVVYKNFPILSENSVFLAKLGILIAEKDIDSFNRFYKMINENKGRVSKEKLSEITKKLGVNLDELNNEQVNDRLEKKLKIDVDLANKLGLRGTPAFVVGNEIIFGYVPVDELLGKIN
;
A
#
# COMPACT_ATOMS: atom_id res chain seq x y z
N ILE A 1 15.69 52.74 -49.57
CA ILE A 1 14.81 51.89 -48.71
C ILE A 1 15.22 50.38 -48.82
N VAL A 2 15.51 49.85 -50.02
CA VAL A 2 15.89 48.42 -50.25
C VAL A 2 17.23 48.08 -49.58
N MET A 3 18.26 48.90 -49.73
CA MET A 3 19.58 48.70 -49.13
C MET A 3 19.57 48.71 -47.58
N PHE A 4 18.68 49.46 -46.95
CA PHE A 4 18.54 49.54 -45.52
C PHE A 4 17.89 48.23 -44.95
N ARG A 5 16.89 47.68 -45.66
CA ARG A 5 16.26 46.39 -45.29
C ARG A 5 17.22 45.21 -45.42
N ILE A 6 18.11 45.20 -46.42
CA ILE A 6 19.11 44.13 -46.60
C ILE A 6 20.12 44.18 -45.46
N LYS A 7 20.58 45.33 -45.00
CA LYS A 7 21.50 45.49 -43.87
C LYS A 7 20.88 45.01 -42.53
N ILE A 8 19.61 45.31 -42.28
CA ILE A 8 18.91 44.83 -41.08
C ILE A 8 18.77 43.30 -41.11
N LEU A 9 18.43 42.71 -42.24
CA LEU A 9 18.29 41.27 -42.40
C LEU A 9 19.62 40.57 -42.20
N SER A 10 20.75 41.10 -42.69
CA SER A 10 22.07 40.50 -42.49
C SER A 10 22.55 40.56 -41.03
N VAL A 11 22.24 41.59 -40.30
CA VAL A 11 22.58 41.74 -38.87
C VAL A 11 21.76 40.76 -38.01
N THR A 12 20.46 40.59 -38.30
CA THR A 12 19.61 39.62 -37.54
C THR A 12 20.05 38.19 -37.79
N VAL A 13 20.38 37.81 -39.01
CA VAL A 13 20.91 36.49 -39.34
C VAL A 13 22.24 36.19 -38.64
N SER A 14 23.15 37.20 -38.61
CA SER A 14 24.44 37.07 -37.91
C SER A 14 24.28 36.88 -36.40
N ILE A 15 23.34 37.59 -35.76
CA ILE A 15 23.03 37.45 -34.34
C ILE A 15 22.45 36.04 -34.05
N PHE A 16 21.55 35.54 -34.89
CA PHE A 16 20.99 34.18 -34.74
C PHE A 16 22.04 33.10 -34.88
N LEU A 17 22.97 33.22 -35.81
CA LEU A 17 24.07 32.27 -36.01
C LEU A 17 25.04 32.29 -34.81
N SER A 18 25.35 33.46 -34.28
CA SER A 18 26.23 33.57 -33.10
C SER A 18 25.59 33.03 -31.81
N LEU A 19 24.29 33.16 -31.62
CA LEU A 19 23.55 32.58 -30.50
C LEU A 19 23.52 31.06 -30.56
N ASN A 20 23.31 30.45 -31.74
CA ASN A 20 23.35 29.02 -31.95
C ASN A 20 24.75 28.45 -31.69
N ALA A 21 25.81 29.13 -32.20
CA ALA A 21 27.18 28.69 -31.95
C ALA A 21 27.57 28.76 -30.46
N LEU A 22 27.07 29.78 -29.73
CA LEU A 22 27.31 29.91 -28.28
C LEU A 22 26.58 28.81 -27.50
N SER A 23 25.34 28.45 -27.92
CA SER A 23 24.58 27.34 -27.30
C SER A 23 25.31 26.02 -27.47
N GLN A 24 25.75 25.66 -28.69
CA GLN A 24 26.50 24.44 -28.95
C GLN A 24 27.80 24.36 -28.14
N ALA A 25 28.57 25.45 -28.10
CA ALA A 25 29.80 25.49 -27.32
C ALA A 25 29.55 25.34 -25.81
N LEU A 26 28.40 25.77 -25.30
CA LEU A 26 28.00 25.57 -23.90
C LEU A 26 27.59 24.10 -23.64
N GLU A 27 26.82 23.50 -24.56
CA GLU A 27 26.42 22.11 -24.47
C GLU A 27 27.65 21.17 -24.45
N GLU A 28 28.59 21.36 -25.36
CA GLU A 28 29.85 20.58 -25.38
C GLU A 28 30.66 20.72 -24.09
N LYS A 29 30.73 21.94 -23.51
CA LYS A 29 31.39 22.15 -22.23
C LYS A 29 30.70 21.48 -21.07
N ILE A 30 29.36 21.51 -21.03
CA ILE A 30 28.56 20.82 -20.00
C ILE A 30 28.75 19.30 -20.13
N GLU A 31 28.64 18.76 -21.35
CA GLU A 31 28.84 17.33 -21.58
C GLU A 31 30.25 16.87 -21.15
N LYS A 32 31.27 17.58 -21.57
CA LYS A 32 32.65 17.29 -21.16
C LYS A 32 32.83 17.36 -19.65
N PHE A 33 32.30 18.40 -19.01
CA PHE A 33 32.36 18.55 -17.56
C PHE A 33 31.70 17.38 -16.82
N LEU A 34 30.50 16.95 -17.28
CA LEU A 34 29.78 15.83 -16.67
C LEU A 34 30.50 14.49 -16.89
N LEU A 35 31.15 14.30 -18.06
CA LEU A 35 31.93 13.09 -18.34
C LEU A 35 33.22 13.05 -17.52
N GLU A 36 33.85 14.19 -17.27
CA GLU A 36 35.06 14.30 -16.44
C GLU A 36 34.73 14.24 -14.94
N ASN A 37 33.47 14.54 -14.51
CA ASN A 37 33.06 14.61 -13.12
C ASN A 37 31.76 13.82 -12.89
N PRO A 38 31.76 12.48 -13.08
CA PRO A 38 30.55 11.66 -12.98
C PRO A 38 29.88 11.70 -11.60
N GLU A 39 30.65 12.04 -10.54
CA GLU A 39 30.14 12.20 -9.18
C GLU A 39 29.09 13.32 -9.07
N VAL A 40 29.09 14.31 -9.95
CA VAL A 40 28.09 15.39 -9.99
C VAL A 40 26.72 14.81 -10.36
N ILE A 41 26.69 13.88 -11.31
CA ILE A 41 25.45 13.19 -11.70
C ILE A 41 24.96 12.33 -10.54
N LEU A 42 25.83 11.54 -9.92
CA LEU A 42 25.48 10.69 -8.78
C LEU A 42 24.94 11.51 -7.62
N LYS A 43 25.59 12.62 -7.28
CA LYS A 43 25.13 13.53 -6.22
C LYS A 43 23.77 14.19 -6.56
N SER A 44 23.58 14.55 -7.81
CA SER A 44 22.31 15.12 -8.28
C SER A 44 21.16 14.11 -8.17
N LEU A 45 21.42 12.83 -8.53
CA LEU A 45 20.43 11.74 -8.39
C LEU A 45 20.13 11.47 -6.92
N GLN A 46 21.13 11.39 -6.06
CA GLN A 46 20.94 11.22 -4.61
C GLN A 46 20.08 12.35 -4.02
N ASN A 47 20.41 13.60 -4.31
CA ASN A 47 19.63 14.74 -3.84
C ASN A 47 18.16 14.69 -4.35
N PHE A 48 17.97 14.23 -5.58
CA PHE A 48 16.62 14.07 -6.16
C PHE A 48 15.84 12.96 -5.45
N GLU A 49 16.48 11.82 -5.19
CA GLU A 49 15.87 10.69 -4.47
C GLU A 49 15.52 11.07 -3.02
N GLU A 50 16.44 11.74 -2.31
CA GLU A 50 16.20 12.23 -0.95
C GLU A 50 15.03 13.23 -0.91
N LYS A 51 14.98 14.16 -1.87
CA LYS A 51 13.88 15.12 -1.98
C LYS A 51 12.56 14.41 -2.22
N LYS A 52 12.53 13.44 -3.15
CA LYS A 52 11.33 12.64 -3.44
C LYS A 52 10.88 11.81 -2.24
N ALA A 53 11.82 11.17 -1.54
CA ALA A 53 11.52 10.39 -0.35
C ALA A 53 10.86 11.26 0.73
N LYS A 54 11.40 12.46 0.96
CA LYS A 54 10.86 13.43 1.93
C LYS A 54 9.48 13.96 1.53
N GLU A 55 9.26 14.26 0.25
CA GLU A 55 7.95 14.67 -0.27
C GLU A 55 6.91 13.54 -0.11
N GLN A 56 7.33 12.28 -0.34
CA GLN A 56 6.48 11.11 -0.15
C GLN A 56 6.15 10.88 1.32
N GLU A 57 7.12 11.03 2.22
CA GLU A 57 6.93 10.92 3.67
C GLU A 57 5.87 11.92 4.16
N VAL A 58 6.00 13.20 3.82
CA VAL A 58 5.01 14.25 4.15
C VAL A 58 3.63 13.92 3.58
N THR A 59 3.59 13.41 2.35
CA THR A 59 2.33 13.01 1.71
C THR A 59 1.68 11.84 2.42
N ASN A 60 2.47 10.81 2.77
CA ASN A 60 1.99 9.63 3.49
C ASN A 60 1.47 10.01 4.87
N GLU A 61 2.23 10.80 5.64
CA GLU A 61 1.82 11.29 6.95
C GLU A 61 0.48 12.03 6.89
N LYS A 62 0.31 12.92 5.90
CA LYS A 62 -0.94 13.64 5.69
C LYS A 62 -2.10 12.68 5.40
N ILE A 63 -1.94 11.75 4.46
CA ILE A 63 -2.99 10.80 4.09
C ILE A 63 -3.33 9.88 5.26
N ILE A 64 -2.34 9.42 6.04
CA ILE A 64 -2.55 8.59 7.23
C ILE A 64 -3.36 9.37 8.26
N ASN A 65 -2.96 10.61 8.58
CA ASN A 65 -3.64 11.44 9.57
C ASN A 65 -5.09 11.77 9.16
N GLU A 66 -5.33 12.07 7.90
CA GLU A 66 -6.68 12.34 7.36
C GLU A 66 -7.61 11.10 7.41
N ASN A 67 -7.04 9.89 7.51
CA ASN A 67 -7.77 8.62 7.52
C ASN A 67 -7.54 7.80 8.79
N LEU A 68 -6.95 8.38 9.84
CA LEU A 68 -6.51 7.66 11.04
C LEU A 68 -7.65 6.88 11.70
N ASP A 69 -8.81 7.49 11.89
CA ASP A 69 -9.98 6.85 12.48
C ASP A 69 -10.40 5.63 11.66
N SER A 70 -10.46 5.75 10.34
CA SER A 70 -10.82 4.62 9.45
C SER A 70 -9.75 3.52 9.44
N LEU A 71 -8.48 3.89 9.54
CA LEU A 71 -7.36 2.94 9.60
C LEU A 71 -7.38 2.13 10.89
N THR A 72 -7.61 2.80 12.02
CA THR A 72 -7.52 2.18 13.34
C THR A 72 -8.85 1.62 13.85
N ASP A 73 -9.95 1.86 13.11
CA ASP A 73 -11.26 1.32 13.44
C ASP A 73 -11.24 -0.22 13.42
N SER A 74 -11.53 -0.78 14.57
CA SER A 74 -11.66 -2.22 14.83
C SER A 74 -13.08 -2.60 15.31
N SER A 75 -14.04 -1.69 15.21
CA SER A 75 -15.43 -1.89 15.66
C SER A 75 -16.14 -2.98 14.87
N ASN A 76 -15.66 -3.28 13.66
CA ASN A 76 -16.13 -4.37 12.79
C ASN A 76 -15.62 -5.76 13.19
N GLY A 77 -14.81 -5.88 14.25
CA GLY A 77 -14.25 -7.16 14.74
C GLY A 77 -13.07 -7.70 13.90
N LEU A 78 -12.55 -6.93 12.95
CA LEU A 78 -11.42 -7.34 12.12
C LEU A 78 -10.09 -6.93 12.76
N TYR A 79 -9.77 -7.51 13.90
CA TYR A 79 -8.50 -7.25 14.61
C TYR A 79 -8.02 -8.48 15.38
N ASP A 80 -6.77 -8.41 15.86
CA ASP A 80 -6.14 -9.41 16.73
C ASP A 80 -5.24 -8.69 17.76
N GLY A 81 -4.97 -9.33 18.90
CA GLY A 81 -4.17 -8.77 19.98
C GLY A 81 -4.96 -7.91 20.98
N ASN A 82 -4.27 -7.00 21.66
CA ASN A 82 -4.89 -6.18 22.70
C ASN A 82 -5.65 -5.00 22.09
N ILE A 83 -6.99 -5.02 22.20
CA ILE A 83 -7.89 -3.95 21.70
C ILE A 83 -7.53 -2.56 22.26
N ASN A 84 -7.01 -2.50 23.47
CA ASN A 84 -6.68 -1.27 24.17
C ASN A 84 -5.24 -0.79 23.88
N SER A 85 -4.43 -1.57 23.17
CA SER A 85 -3.07 -1.17 22.83
C SER A 85 -3.06 0.06 21.91
N LYS A 86 -2.18 1.00 22.24
CA LYS A 86 -1.91 2.17 21.38
C LYS A 86 -0.88 1.87 20.29
N ARG A 87 -0.18 0.74 20.40
CA ARG A 87 0.79 0.24 19.42
C ARG A 87 0.02 -0.55 18.36
N ILE A 88 -0.30 0.12 17.25
CA ILE A 88 -1.20 -0.40 16.22
C ILE A 88 -0.44 -0.70 14.93
N ILE A 89 -0.68 -1.89 14.38
CA ILE A 89 -0.32 -2.25 13.02
C ILE A 89 -1.63 -2.37 12.22
N VAL A 90 -1.78 -1.61 11.15
CA VAL A 90 -2.86 -1.82 10.19
C VAL A 90 -2.33 -2.67 9.04
N LYS A 91 -2.98 -3.80 8.75
CA LYS A 91 -2.59 -4.72 7.69
C LYS A 91 -3.66 -4.80 6.61
N PHE A 92 -3.32 -4.34 5.42
CA PHE A 92 -4.12 -4.60 4.22
C PHE A 92 -3.74 -5.95 3.64
N PHE A 93 -4.74 -6.79 3.35
CA PHE A 93 -4.48 -8.18 2.98
C PHE A 93 -5.51 -8.75 1.99
N ASP A 94 -5.09 -9.82 1.31
CA ASP A 94 -5.93 -10.69 0.50
C ASP A 94 -5.77 -12.13 1.00
N TYR A 95 -6.87 -12.85 1.19
CA TYR A 95 -6.86 -14.23 1.70
C TYR A 95 -6.12 -15.23 0.80
N ASN A 96 -6.01 -14.96 -0.50
CA ASN A 96 -5.29 -15.80 -1.44
C ASN A 96 -3.83 -15.39 -1.67
N CYS A 97 -3.38 -14.32 -1.01
CA CYS A 97 -2.02 -13.82 -1.15
C CYS A 97 -1.03 -14.64 -0.31
N SER A 98 -0.04 -15.27 -0.96
CA SER A 98 0.99 -16.09 -0.29
C SER A 98 1.85 -15.29 0.68
N TYR A 99 2.21 -14.05 0.32
CA TYR A 99 2.96 -13.17 1.19
C TYR A 99 2.13 -12.68 2.39
N CYS A 100 0.79 -12.56 2.24
CA CYS A 100 -0.10 -12.29 3.36
C CYS A 100 -0.12 -13.43 4.37
N LYS A 101 -0.05 -14.68 3.89
CA LYS A 101 0.05 -15.88 4.74
C LYS A 101 1.38 -15.93 5.47
N LYS A 102 2.48 -15.59 4.79
CA LYS A 102 3.79 -15.47 5.43
C LYS A 102 3.78 -14.41 6.52
N ALA A 103 3.27 -13.22 6.21
CA ALA A 103 3.12 -12.12 7.18
C ALA A 103 2.24 -12.50 8.38
N HIS A 104 1.17 -13.30 8.17
CA HIS A 104 0.34 -13.79 9.26
C HIS A 104 1.16 -14.60 10.27
N THR A 105 1.99 -15.54 9.79
CA THR A 105 2.83 -16.37 10.64
C THR A 105 3.76 -15.51 11.53
N ASP A 106 4.33 -14.46 10.97
CA ASP A 106 5.25 -13.58 11.71
C ASP A 106 4.50 -12.65 12.69
N ILE A 107 3.34 -12.13 12.28
CA ILE A 107 2.46 -11.35 13.18
C ILE A 107 1.99 -12.19 14.36
N GLN A 108 1.64 -13.48 14.15
CA GLN A 108 1.25 -14.36 15.24
C GLN A 108 2.39 -14.62 16.25
N LYS A 109 3.64 -14.58 15.82
CA LYS A 109 4.80 -14.63 16.73
C LYS A 109 4.94 -13.33 17.53
N LEU A 110 4.67 -12.20 16.86
CA LEU A 110 4.74 -10.87 17.45
C LEU A 110 3.67 -10.69 18.54
N LEU A 111 2.42 -11.04 18.25
CA LEU A 111 1.29 -10.96 19.18
C LEU A 111 1.49 -11.77 20.48
N LYS A 112 2.36 -12.78 20.47
CA LYS A 112 2.71 -13.54 21.66
C LYS A 112 3.73 -12.86 22.56
N LYS A 113 4.47 -11.88 22.05
CA LYS A 113 5.61 -11.26 22.72
C LYS A 113 5.36 -9.78 23.05
N GLU A 114 4.51 -9.15 22.30
CA GLU A 114 4.33 -7.69 22.31
C GLU A 114 2.87 -7.33 22.61
N ASP A 115 2.71 -6.27 23.37
CA ASP A 115 1.40 -5.64 23.60
C ASP A 115 1.07 -4.74 22.40
N ILE A 116 0.43 -5.30 21.41
CA ILE A 116 0.04 -4.63 20.17
C ILE A 116 -1.41 -4.95 19.79
N LYS A 117 -1.99 -4.09 18.96
CA LYS A 117 -3.22 -4.33 18.22
C LYS A 117 -2.92 -4.42 16.72
N VAL A 118 -3.39 -5.45 16.06
CA VAL A 118 -3.33 -5.58 14.60
C VAL A 118 -4.72 -5.42 14.03
N VAL A 119 -4.96 -4.34 13.27
CA VAL A 119 -6.22 -4.09 12.56
C VAL A 119 -6.11 -4.63 11.15
N TYR A 120 -7.09 -5.44 10.75
CA TYR A 120 -7.12 -6.05 9.42
C TYR A 120 -8.05 -5.25 8.50
N LYS A 121 -7.56 -4.90 7.31
CA LYS A 121 -8.29 -4.23 6.24
C LYS A 121 -8.30 -5.11 5.00
N ASN A 122 -9.47 -5.45 4.50
CA ASN A 122 -9.61 -6.29 3.33
C ASN A 122 -9.21 -5.54 2.05
N PHE A 123 -8.31 -6.12 1.27
CA PHE A 123 -7.95 -5.62 -0.06
C PHE A 123 -7.89 -6.78 -1.06
N PRO A 124 -9.06 -7.36 -1.44
CA PRO A 124 -9.15 -8.58 -2.22
C PRO A 124 -8.97 -8.30 -3.72
N ILE A 125 -7.72 -8.19 -4.15
CA ILE A 125 -7.35 -7.80 -5.52
C ILE A 125 -6.96 -8.97 -6.43
N LEU A 126 -6.83 -10.20 -5.88
CA LEU A 126 -6.27 -11.32 -6.64
C LEU A 126 -7.31 -12.14 -7.40
N SER A 127 -8.56 -12.21 -6.90
CA SER A 127 -9.61 -13.01 -7.54
C SER A 127 -10.99 -12.76 -6.96
N GLU A 128 -12.04 -13.20 -7.65
CA GLU A 128 -13.42 -13.23 -7.12
C GLU A 128 -13.54 -14.06 -5.82
N ASN A 129 -12.77 -15.15 -5.73
CA ASN A 129 -12.69 -15.93 -4.49
C ASN A 129 -12.10 -15.11 -3.33
N SER A 130 -11.20 -14.18 -3.59
CA SER A 130 -10.70 -13.24 -2.56
C SER A 130 -11.81 -12.33 -2.04
N VAL A 131 -12.65 -11.82 -2.93
CA VAL A 131 -13.82 -11.00 -2.58
C VAL A 131 -14.83 -11.81 -1.75
N PHE A 132 -15.11 -13.05 -2.16
CA PHE A 132 -15.97 -13.96 -1.43
C PHE A 132 -15.45 -14.22 -0.01
N LEU A 133 -14.15 -14.56 0.15
CA LEU A 133 -13.53 -14.80 1.45
C LEU A 133 -13.50 -13.54 2.33
N ALA A 134 -13.34 -12.36 1.74
CA ALA A 134 -13.41 -11.11 2.46
C ALA A 134 -14.81 -10.84 3.02
N LYS A 135 -15.86 -11.01 2.21
CA LYS A 135 -17.24 -10.90 2.68
C LYS A 135 -17.57 -11.92 3.77
N LEU A 136 -17.10 -13.16 3.61
CA LEU A 136 -17.29 -14.21 4.63
C LEU A 136 -16.57 -13.86 5.93
N GLY A 137 -15.33 -13.33 5.85
CA GLY A 137 -14.59 -12.88 7.04
C GLY A 137 -15.32 -11.76 7.78
N ILE A 138 -15.88 -10.77 7.06
CA ILE A 138 -16.70 -9.70 7.65
C ILE A 138 -17.96 -10.28 8.31
N LEU A 139 -18.67 -11.20 7.65
CA LEU A 139 -19.86 -11.83 8.20
C LEU A 139 -19.58 -12.59 9.50
N ILE A 140 -18.43 -13.29 9.56
CA ILE A 140 -18.02 -14.01 10.76
C ILE A 140 -17.67 -13.04 11.89
N ALA A 141 -16.93 -11.97 11.58
CA ALA A 141 -16.53 -10.96 12.54
C ALA A 141 -17.71 -10.20 13.16
N GLU A 142 -18.78 -9.97 12.37
CA GLU A 142 -20.02 -9.37 12.87
C GLU A 142 -20.71 -10.20 13.95
N LYS A 143 -20.47 -11.52 13.95
CA LYS A 143 -21.07 -12.43 14.93
C LYS A 143 -20.18 -12.61 16.15
N ASP A 144 -18.88 -12.81 15.94
CA ASP A 144 -17.94 -13.09 17.00
C ASP A 144 -16.48 -12.92 16.53
N ILE A 145 -15.72 -12.12 17.28
CA ILE A 145 -14.29 -11.84 17.01
C ILE A 145 -13.42 -13.09 17.13
N ASP A 146 -13.68 -13.96 18.10
CA ASP A 146 -12.88 -15.17 18.29
C ASP A 146 -13.10 -16.14 17.11
N SER A 147 -14.31 -16.20 16.58
CA SER A 147 -14.63 -16.96 15.37
C SER A 147 -13.92 -16.37 14.14
N PHE A 148 -13.84 -15.03 14.03
CA PHE A 148 -13.06 -14.39 12.97
C PHE A 148 -11.57 -14.74 13.08
N ASN A 149 -10.98 -14.63 14.26
CA ASN A 149 -9.57 -14.93 14.46
C ASN A 149 -9.25 -16.41 14.15
N ARG A 150 -10.14 -17.33 14.53
CA ARG A 150 -10.02 -18.75 14.12
C ARG A 150 -10.14 -18.93 12.61
N PHE A 151 -11.13 -18.30 11.98
CA PHE A 151 -11.31 -18.33 10.53
C PHE A 151 -10.07 -17.79 9.82
N TYR A 152 -9.63 -16.58 10.19
CA TYR A 152 -8.47 -15.92 9.62
C TYR A 152 -7.21 -16.78 9.73
N LYS A 153 -6.97 -17.37 10.90
CA LYS A 153 -5.87 -18.31 11.13
C LYS A 153 -5.97 -19.53 10.22
N MET A 154 -7.11 -20.23 10.19
CA MET A 154 -7.29 -21.45 9.40
C MET A 154 -7.10 -21.22 7.89
N ILE A 155 -7.54 -20.06 7.37
CA ILE A 155 -7.33 -19.69 5.97
C ILE A 155 -5.86 -19.37 5.69
N ASN A 156 -5.19 -18.64 6.58
CA ASN A 156 -3.79 -18.24 6.38
C ASN A 156 -2.80 -19.41 6.58
N GLU A 157 -3.10 -20.37 7.43
CA GLU A 157 -2.29 -21.58 7.62
C GLU A 157 -2.49 -22.62 6.50
N ASN A 158 -3.55 -22.47 5.68
CA ASN A 158 -3.78 -23.35 4.54
C ASN A 158 -2.75 -23.08 3.42
N LYS A 159 -2.07 -24.12 2.94
CA LYS A 159 -1.14 -24.01 1.82
C LYS A 159 -1.91 -23.80 0.50
N GLY A 160 -1.56 -22.77 -0.24
CA GLY A 160 -2.20 -22.47 -1.51
C GLY A 160 -3.63 -21.89 -1.35
N ARG A 161 -4.43 -21.99 -2.39
CA ARG A 161 -5.84 -21.53 -2.39
C ARG A 161 -6.68 -22.47 -1.55
N VAL A 162 -7.68 -21.92 -0.87
CA VAL A 162 -8.63 -22.71 -0.09
C VAL A 162 -9.61 -23.37 -1.05
N SER A 163 -9.68 -24.71 -1.04
CA SER A 163 -10.66 -25.46 -1.82
C SER A 163 -12.06 -25.30 -1.25
N LYS A 164 -13.10 -25.64 -2.04
CA LYS A 164 -14.49 -25.63 -1.58
C LYS A 164 -14.72 -26.57 -0.40
N GLU A 165 -14.10 -27.75 -0.46
CA GLU A 165 -14.18 -28.78 0.60
C GLU A 165 -13.55 -28.27 1.89
N LYS A 166 -12.35 -27.65 1.79
CA LYS A 166 -11.68 -27.07 2.94
C LYS A 166 -12.45 -25.90 3.54
N LEU A 167 -13.05 -25.08 2.70
CA LEU A 167 -13.90 -23.98 3.17
C LEU A 167 -15.14 -24.51 3.89
N SER A 168 -15.81 -25.54 3.34
CA SER A 168 -16.94 -26.20 3.98
C SER A 168 -16.57 -26.79 5.34
N GLU A 169 -15.39 -27.43 5.46
CA GLU A 169 -14.87 -27.91 6.74
C GLU A 169 -14.70 -26.77 7.75
N ILE A 170 -14.08 -25.66 7.33
CA ILE A 170 -13.82 -24.49 8.18
C ILE A 170 -15.14 -23.88 8.67
N THR A 171 -16.06 -23.59 7.75
CA THR A 171 -17.33 -22.94 8.10
C THR A 171 -18.19 -23.84 9.00
N LYS A 172 -18.21 -25.15 8.75
CA LYS A 172 -18.89 -26.12 9.64
C LYS A 172 -18.30 -26.12 11.06
N LYS A 173 -16.96 -26.08 11.20
CA LYS A 173 -16.29 -25.99 12.50
C LYS A 173 -16.61 -24.72 13.26
N LEU A 174 -16.87 -23.61 12.53
CA LEU A 174 -17.20 -22.31 13.11
C LEU A 174 -18.71 -22.09 13.27
N GLY A 175 -19.56 -23.05 12.86
CA GLY A 175 -21.01 -22.88 12.89
C GLY A 175 -21.54 -21.79 11.97
N VAL A 176 -20.84 -21.54 10.86
CA VAL A 176 -21.19 -20.48 9.90
C VAL A 176 -22.01 -21.07 8.74
N ASN A 177 -23.18 -20.48 8.49
CA ASN A 177 -24.00 -20.84 7.33
C ASN A 177 -23.58 -19.99 6.12
N LEU A 178 -23.07 -20.64 5.07
CA LEU A 178 -22.68 -19.97 3.82
C LEU A 178 -23.87 -19.42 3.04
N ASP A 179 -25.07 -19.97 3.23
CA ASP A 179 -26.28 -19.52 2.54
C ASP A 179 -26.68 -18.09 2.91
N GLU A 180 -26.18 -17.58 4.05
CA GLU A 180 -26.37 -16.18 4.43
C GLU A 180 -25.80 -15.21 3.39
N LEU A 181 -24.72 -15.61 2.70
CA LEU A 181 -24.12 -14.79 1.62
C LEU A 181 -24.99 -14.73 0.36
N ASN A 182 -25.94 -15.64 0.20
CA ASN A 182 -26.90 -15.64 -0.92
C ASN A 182 -28.06 -14.67 -0.67
N ASN A 183 -28.23 -14.18 0.56
CA ASN A 183 -29.23 -13.17 0.87
C ASN A 183 -28.78 -11.82 0.34
N GLU A 184 -29.57 -11.20 -0.54
CA GLU A 184 -29.21 -9.93 -1.21
C GLU A 184 -28.93 -8.81 -0.20
N GLN A 185 -29.75 -8.63 0.82
CA GLN A 185 -29.56 -7.59 1.83
C GLN A 185 -28.27 -7.78 2.64
N VAL A 186 -27.94 -9.03 2.98
CA VAL A 186 -26.70 -9.38 3.66
C VAL A 186 -25.52 -9.10 2.75
N ASN A 187 -25.57 -9.56 1.51
CA ASN A 187 -24.50 -9.38 0.54
C ASN A 187 -24.21 -7.90 0.27
N ASP A 188 -25.25 -7.08 0.08
CA ASP A 188 -25.13 -5.64 -0.12
C ASP A 188 -24.48 -4.93 1.08
N ARG A 189 -24.88 -5.33 2.30
CA ARG A 189 -24.28 -4.79 3.53
C ARG A 189 -22.79 -5.12 3.61
N LEU A 190 -22.43 -6.37 3.34
CA LEU A 190 -21.03 -6.83 3.37
C LEU A 190 -20.21 -6.15 2.28
N GLU A 191 -20.78 -5.93 1.10
CA GLU A 191 -20.13 -5.22 0.01
C GLU A 191 -19.83 -3.76 0.36
N LYS A 192 -20.79 -3.06 0.98
CA LYS A 192 -20.58 -1.69 1.48
C LYS A 192 -19.45 -1.63 2.49
N LYS A 193 -19.37 -2.59 3.43
CA LYS A 193 -18.26 -2.65 4.40
C LYS A 193 -16.92 -2.94 3.74
N LEU A 194 -16.89 -3.91 2.82
CA LEU A 194 -15.68 -4.23 2.06
C LEU A 194 -15.19 -3.04 1.24
N LYS A 195 -16.12 -2.30 0.63
CA LYS A 195 -15.80 -1.11 -0.15
C LYS A 195 -15.08 -0.05 0.67
N ILE A 196 -15.38 0.12 1.94
CA ILE A 196 -14.68 1.08 2.83
C ILE A 196 -13.19 0.73 2.91
N ASP A 197 -12.87 -0.54 3.13
CA ASP A 197 -11.46 -1.00 3.18
C ASP A 197 -10.74 -0.81 1.84
N VAL A 198 -11.42 -1.16 0.72
CA VAL A 198 -10.87 -1.01 -0.64
C VAL A 198 -10.67 0.45 -1.01
N ASP A 199 -11.62 1.32 -0.71
CA ASP A 199 -11.51 2.77 -0.96
C ASP A 199 -10.35 3.37 -0.14
N LEU A 200 -10.19 2.92 1.11
CA LEU A 200 -9.07 3.33 1.97
C LEU A 200 -7.73 2.88 1.40
N ALA A 201 -7.62 1.62 0.96
CA ALA A 201 -6.41 1.10 0.30
C ALA A 201 -6.05 1.93 -0.95
N ASN A 202 -7.05 2.28 -1.76
CA ASN A 202 -6.85 3.10 -2.96
C ASN A 202 -6.40 4.53 -2.62
N LYS A 203 -6.97 5.16 -1.58
CA LYS A 203 -6.54 6.48 -1.09
C LYS A 203 -5.08 6.48 -0.64
N LEU A 204 -4.64 5.40 0.00
CA LEU A 204 -3.24 5.20 0.40
C LEU A 204 -2.31 4.84 -0.77
N GLY A 205 -2.83 4.74 -1.99
CA GLY A 205 -2.05 4.39 -3.18
C GLY A 205 -1.57 2.95 -3.21
N LEU A 206 -2.20 2.04 -2.44
CA LEU A 206 -1.83 0.63 -2.42
C LEU A 206 -2.09 -0.04 -3.76
N ARG A 207 -1.16 -0.91 -4.19
CA ARG A 207 -1.24 -1.65 -5.47
C ARG A 207 -1.05 -3.15 -5.29
N GLY A 208 -0.84 -3.62 -4.05
CA GLY A 208 -0.55 -5.02 -3.74
C GLY A 208 -0.79 -5.34 -2.28
N THR A 209 -0.72 -6.63 -1.96
CA THR A 209 -0.84 -7.14 -0.59
C THR A 209 0.33 -8.08 -0.27
N PRO A 210 0.75 -8.18 1.00
CA PRO A 210 0.31 -7.34 2.10
C PRO A 210 0.82 -5.91 1.95
N ALA A 211 0.14 -4.96 2.58
CA ALA A 211 0.67 -3.64 2.89
C ALA A 211 0.36 -3.31 4.35
N PHE A 212 1.18 -2.46 4.95
CA PHE A 212 1.01 -2.11 6.35
C PHE A 212 1.01 -0.60 6.53
N VAL A 213 0.26 -0.13 7.52
CA VAL A 213 0.42 1.22 8.07
C VAL A 213 0.85 1.07 9.53
N VAL A 214 1.99 1.66 9.86
CA VAL A 214 2.59 1.61 11.20
C VAL A 214 3.11 3.01 11.54
N GLY A 215 2.60 3.62 12.58
CA GLY A 215 2.85 5.04 12.82
C GLY A 215 2.47 5.90 11.61
N ASN A 216 3.39 6.71 11.12
CA ASN A 216 3.20 7.60 9.98
C ASN A 216 3.73 7.01 8.66
N GLU A 217 4.01 5.70 8.61
CA GLU A 217 4.59 5.06 7.44
C GLU A 217 3.63 4.08 6.75
N ILE A 218 3.67 4.07 5.41
CA ILE A 218 3.04 3.06 4.57
C ILE A 218 4.16 2.13 4.07
N ILE A 219 4.03 0.84 4.39
CA ILE A 219 5.01 -0.19 4.04
C ILE A 219 4.37 -1.09 2.98
N PHE A 220 5.00 -1.17 1.80
CA PHE A 220 4.50 -1.96 0.68
C PHE A 220 5.14 -3.34 0.66
N GLY A 221 4.31 -4.36 0.53
CA GLY A 221 4.76 -5.74 0.45
C GLY A 221 5.07 -6.37 1.81
N TYR A 222 5.65 -7.57 1.76
CA TYR A 222 6.07 -8.28 2.94
C TYR A 222 7.41 -7.75 3.43
N VAL A 223 7.46 -7.43 4.72
CA VAL A 223 8.71 -7.13 5.45
C VAL A 223 8.82 -8.04 6.68
N PRO A 224 10.05 -8.32 7.16
CA PRO A 224 10.25 -9.04 8.41
C PRO A 224 9.57 -8.33 9.59
N VAL A 225 9.10 -9.09 10.56
CA VAL A 225 8.35 -8.54 11.69
C VAL A 225 9.17 -7.57 12.56
N ASP A 226 10.47 -7.78 12.65
CA ASP A 226 11.38 -6.90 13.40
C ASP A 226 11.44 -5.50 12.79
N GLU A 227 11.28 -5.39 11.46
CA GLU A 227 11.18 -4.09 10.79
C GLU A 227 9.85 -3.38 11.13
N LEU A 228 8.74 -4.12 11.22
CA LEU A 228 7.47 -3.54 11.67
C LEU A 228 7.56 -3.05 13.11
N LEU A 229 8.25 -3.82 13.98
CA LEU A 229 8.45 -3.44 15.39
C LEU A 229 9.25 -2.14 15.54
N GLY A 230 10.32 -1.99 14.75
CA GLY A 230 11.15 -0.78 14.79
C GLY A 230 10.39 0.51 14.44
N LYS A 231 9.20 0.38 13.83
CA LYS A 231 8.35 1.51 13.41
C LYS A 231 7.14 1.75 14.32
N ILE A 232 6.90 0.86 15.28
CA ILE A 232 5.84 1.03 16.29
C ILE A 232 6.43 1.79 17.48
N ASN A 233 6.08 3.04 17.61
CA ASN A 233 6.43 3.88 18.76
C ASN A 233 5.33 3.83 19.84
#